data_ddae8d6372d465f57b68708506b20bd4
#
_entry.id   ddae8d6372d465f57b68708506b20bd4
#
_cell.length_a   1.000
_cell.length_b   1.000
_cell.length_c   1.000
_cell.angle_alpha   90.00
_cell.angle_beta   90.00
_cell.angle_gamma   90.00
#
_symmetry.space_group_name_H-M   'P 1'
#
loop_
_entity.id
_entity.type
_entity.pdbx_description
1 polymer ?
#
loop_
_entity_poly.entity_id
_entity_poly.type
_entity_poly.pdbx_seq_one_letter_code
_entity_poly.pdbx_strand_id
1 'polypeptide(L)'
;MEQYYIVMLAFLAVIAVIDLFVGVSNDASNFLNSALGCRIASFRTTMWVASLGVLLGATFSSGMMEVARSGIFHPQMFSFSEIMVVFFAVMVADVILLDAFNSLGLPTSTTVSIVFELLGSAAAAAAWKLLDAGQSLGDLYTYINTSKSLGIVSGILISVVVAFISGAVIQYLARLLFSFRFEGMYRRIGAIYGAFSITAIIYFLVMKGAKGASFMRAEWIDWINANTSPILITLFVGFTILFQICISFFRINVFKIIILAGTFSLAFAFAGNDLVNFVGVPIAAWDSFKIWSAAQSLSLIHI
;
A
#
# COMPACT_ATOMS: atom_id res chain seq x y z
N MET A 1 -13.42 -7.57 33.04
CA MET A 1 -12.90 -6.62 32.04
C MET A 1 -12.14 -7.30 30.90
N GLU A 2 -11.32 -8.31 31.20
CA GLU A 2 -10.54 -9.02 30.16
C GLU A 2 -11.43 -9.67 29.07
N GLN A 3 -12.52 -10.34 29.47
CA GLN A 3 -13.48 -10.93 28.53
C GLN A 3 -14.11 -9.92 27.58
N TYR A 4 -14.36 -8.70 28.04
CA TYR A 4 -14.88 -7.60 27.20
C TYR A 4 -13.91 -7.25 26.07
N TYR A 5 -12.62 -7.11 26.38
CA TYR A 5 -11.61 -6.78 25.38
C TYR A 5 -11.33 -7.94 24.42
N ILE A 6 -11.44 -9.20 24.88
CA ILE A 6 -11.35 -10.36 23.98
C ILE A 6 -12.50 -10.36 22.96
N VAL A 7 -13.72 -10.07 23.41
CA VAL A 7 -14.87 -9.93 22.51
C VAL A 7 -14.65 -8.78 21.52
N MET A 8 -14.15 -7.65 21.97
CA MET A 8 -13.85 -6.50 21.12
C MET A 8 -12.78 -6.84 20.07
N LEU A 9 -11.74 -7.56 20.45
CA LEU A 9 -10.71 -8.05 19.50
C LEU A 9 -11.27 -9.03 18.48
N ALA A 10 -12.19 -9.92 18.91
CA ALA A 10 -12.87 -10.82 17.97
C ALA A 10 -13.71 -10.05 16.95
N PHE A 11 -14.42 -9.00 17.38
CA PHE A 11 -15.12 -8.11 16.46
C PHE A 11 -14.17 -7.37 15.51
N LEU A 12 -13.05 -6.84 16.02
CA LEU A 12 -12.04 -6.21 15.19
C LEU A 12 -11.47 -7.16 14.13
N ALA A 13 -11.25 -8.42 14.49
CA ALA A 13 -10.78 -9.43 13.52
C ALA A 13 -11.83 -9.70 12.42
N VAL A 14 -13.12 -9.75 12.77
CA VAL A 14 -14.20 -9.92 11.79
C VAL A 14 -14.30 -8.68 10.89
N ILE A 15 -14.27 -7.48 11.47
CA ILE A 15 -14.31 -6.23 10.71
C ILE A 15 -13.11 -6.16 9.76
N ALA A 16 -11.90 -6.55 10.19
CA ALA A 16 -10.72 -6.59 9.35
C ALA A 16 -10.90 -7.48 8.11
N VAL A 17 -11.58 -8.61 8.24
CA VAL A 17 -11.88 -9.48 7.07
C VAL A 17 -12.86 -8.81 6.12
N ILE A 18 -13.89 -8.14 6.65
CA ILE A 18 -14.86 -7.40 5.84
C ILE A 18 -14.15 -6.25 5.13
N ASP A 19 -13.36 -5.50 5.86
CA ASP A 19 -12.61 -4.35 5.38
C ASP A 19 -11.62 -4.73 4.27
N LEU A 20 -10.87 -5.82 4.47
CA LEU A 20 -10.01 -6.39 3.46
C LEU A 20 -10.77 -6.72 2.17
N PHE A 21 -11.98 -7.29 2.27
CA PHE A 21 -12.79 -7.63 1.12
C PHE A 21 -13.29 -6.38 0.37
N VAL A 22 -13.79 -5.40 1.11
CA VAL A 22 -14.30 -4.14 0.55
C VAL A 22 -13.17 -3.32 -0.05
N GLY A 23 -12.04 -3.20 0.65
CA GLY A 23 -10.88 -2.44 0.21
C GLY A 23 -10.20 -3.03 -1.03
N VAL A 24 -9.97 -4.36 -1.06
CA VAL A 24 -9.44 -5.03 -2.26
C VAL A 24 -10.37 -4.83 -3.45
N SER A 25 -11.69 -4.83 -3.24
CA SER A 25 -12.67 -4.59 -4.31
C SER A 25 -12.54 -3.17 -4.88
N ASN A 26 -12.30 -2.17 -4.05
CA ASN A 26 -12.07 -0.78 -4.46
C ASN A 26 -10.75 -0.65 -5.24
N ASP A 27 -9.68 -1.13 -4.65
CA ASP A 27 -8.32 -0.94 -5.18
C ASP A 27 -8.01 -1.81 -6.40
N ALA A 28 -8.76 -2.90 -6.62
CA ALA A 28 -8.59 -3.76 -7.80
C ALA A 28 -8.67 -2.99 -9.12
N SER A 29 -9.49 -1.94 -9.18
CA SER A 29 -9.58 -1.06 -10.34
C SER A 29 -8.24 -0.41 -10.69
N ASN A 30 -7.44 -0.05 -9.69
CA ASN A 30 -6.19 0.68 -9.86
C ASN A 30 -5.12 -0.14 -10.60
N PHE A 31 -5.05 -1.46 -10.38
CA PHE A 31 -4.08 -2.33 -11.05
C PHE A 31 -4.64 -3.13 -12.21
N LEU A 32 -5.97 -3.24 -12.37
CA LEU A 32 -6.61 -3.97 -13.48
C LEU A 32 -6.94 -3.08 -14.68
N ASN A 33 -7.21 -1.79 -14.47
CA ASN A 33 -7.74 -0.88 -15.50
C ASN A 33 -6.92 -0.84 -16.78
N SER A 34 -5.58 -0.82 -16.68
CA SER A 34 -4.71 -0.76 -17.85
C SER A 34 -4.85 -1.99 -18.74
N ALA A 35 -4.83 -3.19 -18.16
CA ALA A 35 -4.94 -4.43 -18.93
C ALA A 35 -6.34 -4.67 -19.49
N LEU A 36 -7.38 -4.38 -18.69
CA LEU A 36 -8.78 -4.53 -19.10
C LEU A 36 -9.19 -3.48 -20.12
N GLY A 37 -8.79 -2.22 -19.92
CA GLY A 37 -9.09 -1.11 -20.82
C GLY A 37 -8.47 -1.27 -22.20
N CYS A 38 -7.22 -1.75 -22.27
CA CYS A 38 -6.53 -2.03 -23.53
C CYS A 38 -6.97 -3.34 -24.18
N ARG A 39 -7.73 -4.21 -23.50
CA ARG A 39 -8.13 -5.56 -23.97
C ARG A 39 -6.96 -6.38 -24.49
N ILE A 40 -5.77 -6.19 -23.94
CA ILE A 40 -4.53 -6.81 -24.41
C ILE A 40 -4.45 -8.29 -24.06
N ALA A 41 -5.16 -8.71 -23.03
CA ALA A 41 -5.27 -10.08 -22.56
C ALA A 41 -6.72 -10.43 -22.18
N SER A 42 -7.03 -11.72 -22.04
CA SER A 42 -8.33 -12.15 -21.53
C SER A 42 -8.50 -11.73 -20.07
N PHE A 43 -9.75 -11.51 -19.65
CA PHE A 43 -10.07 -11.21 -18.25
C PHE A 43 -9.44 -12.24 -17.29
N ARG A 44 -9.57 -13.51 -17.61
CA ARG A 44 -9.00 -14.60 -16.78
C ARG A 44 -7.48 -14.49 -16.65
N THR A 45 -6.77 -14.22 -17.75
CA THR A 45 -5.31 -14.05 -17.72
C THR A 45 -4.91 -12.87 -16.86
N THR A 46 -5.61 -11.74 -17.01
CA THR A 46 -5.35 -10.53 -16.21
C THR A 46 -5.58 -10.78 -14.72
N MET A 47 -6.67 -11.48 -14.38
CA MET A 47 -6.98 -11.84 -13.00
C MET A 47 -5.93 -12.77 -12.38
N TRP A 48 -5.47 -13.80 -13.12
CA TRP A 48 -4.41 -14.68 -12.62
C TRP A 48 -3.10 -13.95 -12.37
N VAL A 49 -2.71 -13.04 -13.27
CA VAL A 49 -1.50 -12.22 -13.12
C VAL A 49 -1.61 -11.29 -11.91
N ALA A 50 -2.74 -10.62 -11.76
CA ALA A 50 -3.00 -9.75 -10.62
C ALA A 50 -3.05 -10.52 -9.29
N SER A 51 -3.76 -11.66 -9.24
CA SER A 51 -3.84 -12.50 -8.04
C SER A 51 -2.47 -13.01 -7.60
N LEU A 52 -1.61 -13.39 -8.57
CA LEU A 52 -0.22 -13.78 -8.27
C LEU A 52 0.57 -12.59 -7.69
N GLY A 53 0.37 -11.40 -8.25
CA GLY A 53 0.96 -10.16 -7.72
C GLY A 53 0.54 -9.90 -6.28
N VAL A 54 -0.77 -9.95 -6.00
CA VAL A 54 -1.32 -9.76 -4.65
C VAL A 54 -0.76 -10.81 -3.68
N LEU A 55 -0.77 -12.09 -4.06
CA LEU A 55 -0.28 -13.17 -3.21
C LEU A 55 1.20 -12.98 -2.81
N LEU A 56 2.03 -12.68 -3.80
CA LEU A 56 3.45 -12.44 -3.55
C LEU A 56 3.68 -11.14 -2.79
N GLY A 57 2.98 -10.06 -3.13
CA GLY A 57 3.07 -8.78 -2.42
C GLY A 57 2.69 -8.89 -0.94
N ALA A 58 1.62 -9.61 -0.63
CA ALA A 58 1.20 -9.85 0.74
C ALA A 58 2.24 -10.67 1.53
N THR A 59 2.91 -11.64 0.87
CA THR A 59 3.95 -12.46 1.48
C THR A 59 5.19 -11.62 1.87
N PHE A 60 5.46 -10.55 1.13
CA PHE A 60 6.61 -9.66 1.34
C PHE A 60 6.28 -8.40 2.14
N SER A 61 5.03 -8.25 2.57
CA SER A 61 4.56 -7.08 3.31
C SER A 61 5.01 -7.12 4.77
N SER A 62 5.90 -6.23 5.18
CA SER A 62 6.33 -6.13 6.58
C SER A 62 6.47 -4.71 7.12
N GLY A 63 6.42 -3.68 6.27
CA GLY A 63 6.96 -2.36 6.61
C GLY A 63 5.98 -1.30 7.11
N MET A 64 4.66 -1.41 6.87
CA MET A 64 3.71 -0.30 7.11
C MET A 64 2.99 -0.36 8.46
N MET A 65 3.19 -1.42 9.24
CA MET A 65 2.55 -1.59 10.56
C MET A 65 2.92 -0.52 11.58
N GLU A 66 4.04 0.19 11.36
CA GLU A 66 4.55 1.21 12.27
C GLU A 66 3.71 2.50 12.25
N VAL A 67 3.06 2.82 11.14
CA VAL A 67 2.21 4.03 11.02
C VAL A 67 0.98 3.93 11.91
N ALA A 68 0.34 2.76 11.96
CA ALA A 68 -0.81 2.52 12.82
C ALA A 68 -0.43 2.48 14.31
N ARG A 69 0.81 2.08 14.64
CA ARG A 69 1.26 1.88 16.01
C ARG A 69 1.69 3.16 16.73
N SER A 70 2.31 4.12 16.07
CA SER A 70 2.97 5.23 16.78
C SER A 70 3.11 6.52 15.98
N GLY A 71 2.38 6.63 14.87
CA GLY A 71 2.66 7.70 13.91
C GLY A 71 1.90 8.98 14.11
N ILE A 72 0.59 8.91 14.29
CA ILE A 72 -0.34 10.02 14.10
C ILE A 72 -0.75 10.66 15.42
N PHE A 73 -0.84 9.89 16.49
CA PHE A 73 -1.19 10.35 17.83
C PHE A 73 -0.18 9.85 18.86
N HIS A 74 -0.26 10.35 20.08
CA HIS A 74 0.59 9.95 21.21
C HIS A 74 -0.12 8.91 22.08
N PRO A 75 0.12 7.60 21.89
CA PRO A 75 -0.60 6.53 22.60
C PRO A 75 -0.47 6.62 24.11
N GLN A 76 0.66 7.15 24.61
CA GLN A 76 0.91 7.32 26.04
C GLN A 76 -0.03 8.33 26.73
N MET A 77 -0.73 9.15 25.94
CA MET A 77 -1.70 10.11 26.46
C MET A 77 -3.11 9.51 26.64
N PHE A 78 -3.29 8.29 26.18
CA PHE A 78 -4.56 7.56 26.22
C PHE A 78 -4.47 6.35 27.15
N SER A 79 -5.55 6.04 27.84
CA SER A 79 -5.71 4.77 28.54
C SER A 79 -5.88 3.62 27.55
N PHE A 80 -5.63 2.40 27.98
CA PHE A 80 -5.83 1.23 27.13
C PHE A 80 -7.26 1.12 26.59
N SER A 81 -8.27 1.43 27.41
CA SER A 81 -9.67 1.44 26.97
C SER A 81 -9.96 2.46 25.88
N GLU A 82 -9.40 3.65 25.99
CA GLU A 82 -9.53 4.72 24.99
C GLU A 82 -8.87 4.32 23.66
N ILE A 83 -7.68 3.73 23.71
CA ILE A 83 -6.98 3.22 22.51
C ILE A 83 -7.81 2.14 21.80
N MET A 84 -8.40 1.21 22.55
CA MET A 84 -9.25 0.18 21.98
C MET A 84 -10.49 0.76 21.29
N VAL A 85 -11.11 1.80 21.87
CA VAL A 85 -12.25 2.51 21.26
C VAL A 85 -11.81 3.24 19.99
N VAL A 86 -10.65 3.91 20.01
CA VAL A 86 -10.07 4.57 18.81
C VAL A 86 -9.89 3.56 17.68
N PHE A 87 -9.27 2.42 17.94
CA PHE A 87 -9.05 1.39 16.92
C PHE A 87 -10.36 0.79 16.39
N PHE A 88 -11.33 0.59 17.26
CA PHE A 88 -12.64 0.11 16.87
C PHE A 88 -13.37 1.13 15.97
N ALA A 89 -13.34 2.40 16.34
CA ALA A 89 -13.96 3.49 15.57
C ALA A 89 -13.33 3.63 14.18
N VAL A 90 -12.01 3.52 14.09
CA VAL A 90 -11.27 3.55 12.82
C VAL A 90 -11.75 2.44 11.89
N MET A 91 -11.74 1.18 12.35
CA MET A 91 -12.12 0.04 11.52
C MET A 91 -13.59 0.09 11.05
N VAL A 92 -14.49 0.57 11.91
CA VAL A 92 -15.90 0.73 11.53
C VAL A 92 -16.06 1.86 10.49
N ALA A 93 -15.33 2.97 10.68
CA ALA A 93 -15.36 4.10 9.74
C ALA A 93 -14.81 3.71 8.37
N ASP A 94 -13.70 2.96 8.33
CA ASP A 94 -13.05 2.55 7.08
C ASP A 94 -13.98 1.63 6.26
N VAL A 95 -14.58 0.62 6.87
CA VAL A 95 -15.56 -0.25 6.18
C VAL A 95 -16.72 0.57 5.61
N ILE A 96 -17.30 1.49 6.37
CA ILE A 96 -18.43 2.31 5.92
C ILE A 96 -18.00 3.22 4.76
N LEU A 97 -16.84 3.86 4.87
CA LEU A 97 -16.31 4.76 3.88
C LEU A 97 -16.00 4.02 2.57
N LEU A 98 -15.27 2.92 2.65
CA LEU A 98 -14.90 2.12 1.48
C LEU A 98 -16.13 1.52 0.79
N ASP A 99 -17.12 1.03 1.54
CA ASP A 99 -18.37 0.52 0.99
C ASP A 99 -19.17 1.63 0.27
N ALA A 100 -19.22 2.83 0.85
CA ALA A 100 -19.84 3.98 0.21
C ALA A 100 -19.15 4.35 -1.12
N PHE A 101 -17.80 4.39 -1.15
CA PHE A 101 -17.05 4.65 -2.37
C PHE A 101 -17.22 3.55 -3.42
N ASN A 102 -17.24 2.28 -3.00
CA ASN A 102 -17.55 1.15 -3.90
C ASN A 102 -18.94 1.25 -4.50
N SER A 103 -19.94 1.58 -3.69
CA SER A 103 -21.33 1.74 -4.13
C SER A 103 -21.49 2.89 -5.13
N LEU A 104 -20.68 3.94 -4.99
CA LEU A 104 -20.66 5.07 -5.92
C LEU A 104 -19.77 4.81 -7.16
N GLY A 105 -19.02 3.70 -7.19
CA GLY A 105 -18.08 3.39 -8.26
C GLY A 105 -16.86 4.31 -8.30
N LEU A 106 -16.49 4.88 -7.17
CA LEU A 106 -15.37 5.82 -7.03
C LEU A 106 -14.17 5.11 -6.38
N PRO A 107 -13.00 5.09 -7.04
CA PRO A 107 -11.78 4.61 -6.40
C PRO A 107 -11.35 5.60 -5.32
N THR A 108 -10.88 5.08 -4.19
CA THR A 108 -10.28 5.87 -3.11
C THR A 108 -8.92 5.33 -2.73
N SER A 109 -8.18 6.03 -1.87
CA SER A 109 -6.91 5.57 -1.33
C SER A 109 -7.12 5.07 0.10
N THR A 110 -6.92 3.79 0.32
CA THR A 110 -7.03 3.15 1.63
C THR A 110 -6.02 3.70 2.62
N THR A 111 -4.80 4.05 2.17
CA THR A 111 -3.79 4.70 3.02
C THR A 111 -4.25 6.09 3.47
N VAL A 112 -4.90 6.86 2.61
CA VAL A 112 -5.45 8.18 2.98
C VAL A 112 -6.59 8.01 3.98
N SER A 113 -7.50 7.06 3.72
CA SER A 113 -8.63 6.73 4.59
C SER A 113 -8.15 6.46 6.02
N ILE A 114 -7.30 5.44 6.20
CA ILE A 114 -6.83 5.02 7.53
C ILE A 114 -6.08 6.12 8.29
N VAL A 115 -5.31 6.98 7.58
CA VAL A 115 -4.58 8.09 8.19
C VAL A 115 -5.55 9.13 8.76
N PHE A 116 -6.56 9.51 7.98
CA PHE A 116 -7.55 10.50 8.44
C PHE A 116 -8.51 9.94 9.48
N GLU A 117 -8.82 8.67 9.43
CA GLU A 117 -9.64 7.98 10.44
C GLU A 117 -8.92 7.86 11.77
N LEU A 118 -7.64 7.47 11.76
CA LEU A 118 -6.81 7.48 12.97
C LEU A 118 -6.70 8.88 13.57
N LEU A 119 -6.48 9.88 12.73
CA LEU A 119 -6.40 11.27 13.18
C LEU A 119 -7.74 11.74 13.78
N GLY A 120 -8.84 11.48 13.06
CA GLY A 120 -10.18 11.88 13.48
C GLY A 120 -10.63 11.17 14.77
N SER A 121 -10.44 9.86 14.85
CA SER A 121 -10.81 9.05 16.02
C SER A 121 -9.98 9.43 17.25
N ALA A 122 -8.67 9.64 17.10
CA ALA A 122 -7.81 10.09 18.19
C ALA A 122 -8.15 11.52 18.63
N ALA A 123 -8.45 12.42 17.68
CA ALA A 123 -8.87 13.79 17.99
C ALA A 123 -10.21 13.82 18.74
N ALA A 124 -11.17 13.00 18.34
CA ALA A 124 -12.47 12.89 18.99
C ALA A 124 -12.34 12.35 20.42
N ALA A 125 -11.54 11.29 20.62
CA ALA A 125 -11.27 10.71 21.94
C ALA A 125 -10.55 11.74 22.85
N ALA A 126 -9.56 12.45 22.32
CA ALA A 126 -8.86 13.50 23.06
C ALA A 126 -9.78 14.68 23.41
N ALA A 127 -10.62 15.12 22.47
CA ALA A 127 -11.58 16.20 22.73
C ALA A 127 -12.59 15.81 23.82
N TRP A 128 -13.11 14.59 23.79
CA TRP A 128 -13.97 14.07 24.83
C TRP A 128 -13.29 14.11 26.20
N LYS A 129 -12.05 13.60 26.27
CA LYS A 129 -11.26 13.57 27.51
C LYS A 129 -10.97 14.95 28.07
N LEU A 130 -10.62 15.91 27.21
CA LEU A 130 -10.39 17.30 27.62
C LEU A 130 -11.66 17.97 28.15
N LEU A 131 -12.79 17.76 27.47
CA LEU A 131 -14.08 18.31 27.89
C LEU A 131 -14.56 17.71 29.23
N ASP A 132 -14.39 16.40 29.41
CA ASP A 132 -14.73 15.71 30.66
C ASP A 132 -13.88 16.21 31.83
N ALA A 133 -12.60 16.52 31.58
CA ALA A 133 -11.68 17.10 32.53
C ALA A 133 -11.86 18.64 32.74
N GLY A 134 -12.79 19.26 32.04
CA GLY A 134 -12.99 20.75 32.09
C GLY A 134 -11.83 21.53 31.49
N GLN A 135 -11.00 20.93 30.65
CA GLN A 135 -9.83 21.55 30.01
C GLN A 135 -10.19 22.16 28.66
N SER A 136 -9.30 23.00 28.15
CA SER A 136 -9.49 23.66 26.85
C SER A 136 -9.24 22.71 25.68
N LEU A 137 -10.08 22.80 24.64
CA LEU A 137 -9.82 22.11 23.36
C LEU A 137 -8.52 22.59 22.68
N GLY A 138 -7.97 23.72 23.11
CA GLY A 138 -6.66 24.20 22.65
C GLY A 138 -5.53 23.21 22.95
N ASP A 139 -5.69 22.32 23.93
CA ASP A 139 -4.67 21.34 24.33
C ASP A 139 -4.70 20.04 23.50
N LEU A 140 -5.54 19.94 22.46
CA LEU A 140 -5.61 18.82 21.53
C LEU A 140 -4.26 18.47 20.88
N TYR A 141 -3.41 19.46 20.65
CA TYR A 141 -2.07 19.26 20.07
C TYR A 141 -1.15 18.38 20.94
N THR A 142 -1.43 18.23 22.23
CA THR A 142 -0.63 17.37 23.11
C THR A 142 -0.92 15.89 22.90
N TYR A 143 -2.09 15.56 22.35
CA TYR A 143 -2.55 14.20 22.05
C TYR A 143 -2.20 13.76 20.64
N ILE A 144 -2.05 14.72 19.72
CA ILE A 144 -1.85 14.47 18.30
C ILE A 144 -0.42 14.84 17.91
N ASN A 145 0.26 13.97 17.19
CA ASN A 145 1.56 14.27 16.61
C ASN A 145 1.37 15.16 15.37
N THR A 146 1.18 16.45 15.59
CA THR A 146 0.86 17.42 14.54
C THR A 146 1.96 17.51 13.49
N SER A 147 3.23 17.43 13.88
CA SER A 147 4.36 17.48 12.94
C SER A 147 4.36 16.27 11.99
N LYS A 148 4.17 15.07 12.52
CA LYS A 148 4.12 13.83 11.71
C LYS A 148 2.87 13.78 10.87
N SER A 149 1.71 14.14 11.42
CA SER A 149 0.43 14.18 10.69
C SER A 149 0.48 15.18 9.53
N LEU A 150 1.02 16.38 9.75
CA LEU A 150 1.19 17.37 8.68
C LEU A 150 2.18 16.90 7.62
N GLY A 151 3.27 16.22 8.02
CA GLY A 151 4.22 15.62 7.09
C GLY A 151 3.58 14.56 6.21
N ILE A 152 2.74 13.68 6.78
CA ILE A 152 2.01 12.64 6.03
C ILE A 152 1.02 13.28 5.06
N VAL A 153 0.17 14.20 5.53
CA VAL A 153 -0.83 14.90 4.68
C VAL A 153 -0.15 15.65 3.54
N SER A 154 0.93 16.39 3.83
CA SER A 154 1.71 17.09 2.81
C SER A 154 2.31 16.12 1.79
N GLY A 155 2.85 15.00 2.26
CA GLY A 155 3.40 13.93 1.40
C GLY A 155 2.34 13.36 0.46
N ILE A 156 1.12 13.11 0.94
CA ILE A 156 -0.02 12.66 0.15
C ILE A 156 -0.33 13.67 -0.97
N LEU A 157 -0.49 14.94 -0.64
CA LEU A 157 -0.81 15.99 -1.61
C LEU A 157 0.29 16.14 -2.67
N ILE A 158 1.55 16.14 -2.26
CA ILE A 158 2.69 16.22 -3.18
C ILE A 158 2.75 14.99 -4.08
N SER A 159 2.48 13.80 -3.54
CA SER A 159 2.52 12.55 -4.33
C SER A 159 1.51 12.56 -5.47
N VAL A 160 0.31 13.11 -5.27
CA VAL A 160 -0.71 13.26 -6.32
C VAL A 160 -0.20 14.13 -7.47
N VAL A 161 0.41 15.27 -7.16
CA VAL A 161 0.96 16.19 -8.16
C VAL A 161 2.10 15.53 -8.94
N VAL A 162 3.02 14.87 -8.23
CA VAL A 162 4.17 14.17 -8.85
C VAL A 162 3.68 13.02 -9.74
N ALA A 163 2.70 12.22 -9.28
CA ALA A 163 2.14 11.11 -10.05
C ALA A 163 1.47 11.62 -11.34
N PHE A 164 0.66 12.70 -11.24
CA PHE A 164 -0.02 13.30 -12.39
C PHE A 164 0.99 13.80 -13.43
N ILE A 165 1.97 14.59 -13.01
CA ILE A 165 2.98 15.16 -13.93
C ILE A 165 3.81 14.03 -14.57
N SER A 166 4.31 13.08 -13.78
CA SER A 166 5.10 11.96 -14.28
C SER A 166 4.32 11.09 -15.26
N GLY A 167 3.06 10.77 -14.93
CA GLY A 167 2.18 10.02 -15.81
C GLY A 167 1.91 10.75 -17.14
N ALA A 168 1.63 12.04 -17.08
CA ALA A 168 1.42 12.88 -18.27
C ALA A 168 2.66 12.92 -19.18
N VAL A 169 3.84 13.09 -18.60
CA VAL A 169 5.13 13.12 -19.35
C VAL A 169 5.39 11.77 -20.02
N ILE A 170 5.27 10.65 -19.26
CA ILE A 170 5.50 9.31 -19.80
C ILE A 170 4.49 8.99 -20.90
N GLN A 171 3.22 9.33 -20.71
CA GLN A 171 2.19 9.11 -21.72
C GLN A 171 2.42 9.97 -22.97
N TYR A 172 2.85 11.22 -22.80
CA TYR A 172 3.20 12.09 -23.93
C TYR A 172 4.36 11.51 -24.73
N LEU A 173 5.44 11.08 -24.06
CA LEU A 173 6.60 10.45 -24.71
C LEU A 173 6.21 9.16 -25.43
N ALA A 174 5.43 8.30 -24.81
CA ALA A 174 4.95 7.06 -25.43
C ALA A 174 4.11 7.33 -26.68
N ARG A 175 3.22 8.32 -26.65
CA ARG A 175 2.45 8.75 -27.83
C ARG A 175 3.33 9.34 -28.92
N LEU A 176 4.28 10.18 -28.57
CA LEU A 176 5.23 10.75 -29.52
C LEU A 176 6.01 9.67 -30.28
N LEU A 177 6.43 8.62 -29.55
CA LEU A 177 7.20 7.52 -30.12
C LEU A 177 6.36 6.59 -31.02
N PHE A 178 5.09 6.34 -30.67
CA PHE A 178 4.31 5.24 -31.28
C PHE A 178 3.06 5.66 -32.04
N SER A 179 2.64 6.95 -32.04
CA SER A 179 1.35 7.36 -32.64
C SER A 179 1.34 7.40 -34.18
N PHE A 180 2.41 7.87 -34.81
CA PHE A 180 2.36 8.23 -36.23
C PHE A 180 2.71 7.09 -37.18
N ARG A 181 3.60 6.17 -36.82
CA ARG A 181 4.03 5.02 -37.61
C ARG A 181 4.27 3.83 -36.73
N PHE A 182 3.20 3.34 -36.10
CA PHE A 182 3.27 2.31 -35.08
C PHE A 182 4.14 1.10 -35.48
N GLU A 183 3.84 0.44 -36.60
CA GLU A 183 4.56 -0.79 -37.00
C GLU A 183 6.04 -0.57 -37.25
N GLY A 184 6.39 0.52 -37.95
CA GLY A 184 7.77 0.85 -38.24
C GLY A 184 8.57 1.22 -36.99
N MET A 185 8.00 2.03 -36.11
CA MET A 185 8.61 2.41 -34.84
C MET A 185 8.66 1.24 -33.86
N TYR A 186 7.62 0.42 -33.81
CA TYR A 186 7.62 -0.77 -32.99
C TYR A 186 8.76 -1.74 -33.32
N ARG A 187 9.03 -1.98 -34.61
CA ARG A 187 10.15 -2.83 -35.03
C ARG A 187 11.52 -2.25 -34.69
N ARG A 188 11.67 -0.91 -34.69
CA ARG A 188 12.95 -0.22 -34.44
C ARG A 188 13.25 -0.03 -32.96
N ILE A 189 12.27 0.44 -32.19
CA ILE A 189 12.49 0.86 -30.80
C ILE A 189 11.63 0.10 -29.79
N GLY A 190 10.72 -0.77 -30.24
CA GLY A 190 9.84 -1.53 -29.34
C GLY A 190 10.60 -2.42 -28.34
N ALA A 191 11.75 -2.99 -28.78
CA ALA A 191 12.60 -3.78 -27.88
C ALA A 191 13.26 -2.92 -26.81
N ILE A 192 13.77 -1.75 -27.19
CA ILE A 192 14.43 -0.80 -26.26
C ILE A 192 13.40 -0.25 -25.27
N TYR A 193 12.23 0.16 -25.76
CA TYR A 193 11.15 0.64 -24.90
C TYR A 193 10.66 -0.44 -23.93
N GLY A 194 10.51 -1.67 -24.43
CA GLY A 194 10.12 -2.82 -23.62
C GLY A 194 11.15 -3.14 -22.56
N ALA A 195 12.43 -3.16 -22.93
CA ALA A 195 13.52 -3.39 -22.00
C ALA A 195 13.59 -2.32 -20.90
N PHE A 196 13.44 -1.05 -21.28
CA PHE A 196 13.38 0.04 -20.32
C PHE A 196 12.21 -0.13 -19.32
N SER A 197 11.01 -0.42 -19.84
CA SER A 197 9.81 -0.61 -19.03
C SER A 197 9.96 -1.78 -18.06
N ILE A 198 10.41 -2.94 -18.52
CA ILE A 198 10.59 -4.13 -17.66
C ILE A 198 11.73 -3.92 -16.65
N THR A 199 12.82 -3.28 -17.06
CA THR A 199 13.92 -2.97 -16.12
C THR A 199 13.44 -2.02 -15.00
N ALA A 200 12.65 -1.00 -15.34
CA ALA A 200 12.05 -0.10 -14.36
C ALA A 200 11.09 -0.84 -13.40
N ILE A 201 10.27 -1.76 -13.92
CA ILE A 201 9.38 -2.60 -13.12
C ILE A 201 10.17 -3.49 -12.16
N ILE A 202 11.21 -4.18 -12.65
CA ILE A 202 12.06 -5.03 -11.82
C ILE A 202 12.78 -4.22 -10.74
N TYR A 203 13.32 -3.05 -11.11
CA TYR A 203 13.92 -2.15 -10.13
C TYR A 203 12.94 -1.79 -9.01
N PHE A 204 11.72 -1.42 -9.37
CA PHE A 204 10.69 -1.09 -8.39
C PHE A 204 10.36 -2.28 -7.49
N LEU A 205 10.14 -3.47 -8.07
CA LEU A 205 9.81 -4.68 -7.31
C LEU A 205 10.94 -5.07 -6.34
N VAL A 206 12.20 -5.02 -6.79
CA VAL A 206 13.36 -5.38 -5.96
C VAL A 206 13.63 -4.30 -4.90
N MET A 207 13.66 -3.03 -5.28
CA MET A 207 14.03 -1.94 -4.38
C MET A 207 12.93 -1.59 -3.38
N LYS A 208 11.66 -1.80 -3.70
CA LYS A 208 10.52 -1.54 -2.80
C LYS A 208 9.97 -2.81 -2.16
N GLY A 209 9.80 -3.88 -2.94
CA GLY A 209 9.24 -5.13 -2.44
C GLY A 209 10.23 -5.95 -1.62
N ALA A 210 11.42 -6.21 -2.17
CA ALA A 210 12.35 -7.14 -1.55
C ALA A 210 12.99 -6.62 -0.25
N LYS A 211 13.19 -5.30 -0.12
CA LYS A 211 13.80 -4.72 1.10
C LYS A 211 12.98 -4.91 2.38
N GLY A 212 11.68 -5.07 2.26
CA GLY A 212 10.78 -5.32 3.39
C GLY A 212 10.59 -6.80 3.73
N ALA A 213 11.13 -7.71 2.92
CA ALA A 213 10.92 -9.14 3.09
C ALA A 213 11.72 -9.70 4.26
N SER A 214 11.07 -10.41 5.16
CA SER A 214 11.67 -10.99 6.38
C SER A 214 12.78 -12.01 6.10
N PHE A 215 12.86 -12.59 4.89
CA PHE A 215 13.89 -13.54 4.46
C PHE A 215 15.11 -12.86 3.80
N MET A 216 15.05 -11.56 3.48
CA MET A 216 16.16 -10.83 2.88
C MET A 216 17.21 -10.50 3.95
N ARG A 217 18.41 -11.06 3.80
CA ARG A 217 19.53 -10.74 4.66
C ARG A 217 20.04 -9.33 4.37
N ALA A 218 20.49 -8.63 5.40
CA ALA A 218 21.04 -7.27 5.26
C ALA A 218 22.19 -7.23 4.24
N GLU A 219 23.06 -8.24 4.23
CA GLU A 219 24.18 -8.38 3.28
C GLU A 219 23.73 -8.38 1.82
N TRP A 220 22.60 -9.02 1.50
CA TRP A 220 22.05 -9.05 0.14
C TRP A 220 21.49 -7.69 -0.26
N ILE A 221 20.84 -7.01 0.69
CA ILE A 221 20.32 -5.65 0.48
C ILE A 221 21.47 -4.69 0.20
N ASP A 222 22.53 -4.77 0.98
CA ASP A 222 23.72 -3.93 0.81
C ASP A 222 24.43 -4.22 -0.51
N TRP A 223 24.55 -5.50 -0.88
CA TRP A 223 25.11 -5.88 -2.17
C TRP A 223 24.28 -5.37 -3.35
N ILE A 224 22.95 -5.50 -3.31
CA ILE A 224 22.03 -4.96 -4.34
C ILE A 224 22.17 -3.45 -4.42
N ASN A 225 22.22 -2.74 -3.30
CA ASN A 225 22.40 -1.30 -3.27
C ASN A 225 23.73 -0.86 -3.90
N ALA A 226 24.82 -1.54 -3.53
CA ALA A 226 26.14 -1.25 -4.09
C ALA A 226 26.23 -1.54 -5.58
N ASN A 227 25.50 -2.54 -6.09
CA ASN A 227 25.55 -3.00 -7.47
C ASN A 227 24.31 -2.61 -8.30
N THR A 228 23.50 -1.67 -7.83
CA THR A 228 22.25 -1.28 -8.52
C THR A 228 22.49 -0.88 -9.98
N SER A 229 23.48 -0.03 -10.27
CA SER A 229 23.77 0.42 -11.64
C SER A 229 24.18 -0.71 -12.57
N PRO A 230 25.18 -1.57 -12.27
CA PRO A 230 25.51 -2.69 -13.14
C PRO A 230 24.35 -3.69 -13.29
N ILE A 231 23.55 -3.94 -12.27
CA ILE A 231 22.36 -4.79 -12.38
C ILE A 231 21.38 -4.21 -13.39
N LEU A 232 21.04 -2.93 -13.30
CA LEU A 232 20.10 -2.28 -14.19
C LEU A 232 20.60 -2.26 -15.65
N ILE A 233 21.88 -2.00 -15.87
CA ILE A 233 22.48 -2.02 -17.21
C ILE A 233 22.41 -3.44 -17.79
N THR A 234 22.76 -4.45 -17.00
CA THR A 234 22.73 -5.85 -17.44
C THR A 234 21.30 -6.29 -17.79
N LEU A 235 20.33 -5.95 -16.95
CA LEU A 235 18.91 -6.24 -17.21
C LEU A 235 18.43 -5.50 -18.47
N PHE A 236 18.73 -4.24 -18.61
CA PHE A 236 18.33 -3.45 -19.78
C PHE A 236 18.89 -4.01 -21.08
N VAL A 237 20.18 -4.33 -21.12
CA VAL A 237 20.82 -4.93 -22.30
C VAL A 237 20.26 -6.32 -22.58
N GLY A 238 20.15 -7.17 -21.56
CA GLY A 238 19.61 -8.52 -21.68
C GLY A 238 18.16 -8.52 -22.21
N PHE A 239 17.27 -7.68 -21.65
CA PHE A 239 15.90 -7.55 -22.14
C PHE A 239 15.81 -6.92 -23.51
N THR A 240 16.72 -5.99 -23.86
CA THR A 240 16.76 -5.42 -25.22
C THR A 240 17.03 -6.51 -26.25
N ILE A 241 18.02 -7.38 -26.02
CA ILE A 241 18.34 -8.51 -26.89
C ILE A 241 17.17 -9.49 -26.94
N LEU A 242 16.64 -9.89 -25.78
CA LEU A 242 15.51 -10.82 -25.68
C LEU A 242 14.29 -10.31 -26.45
N PHE A 243 13.89 -9.06 -26.23
CA PHE A 243 12.72 -8.49 -26.91
C PHE A 243 12.94 -8.28 -28.39
N GLN A 244 14.18 -7.96 -28.81
CA GLN A 244 14.49 -7.88 -30.22
C GLN A 244 14.33 -9.25 -30.92
N ILE A 245 14.75 -10.33 -30.27
CA ILE A 245 14.52 -11.71 -30.74
C ILE A 245 13.01 -12.02 -30.77
N CYS A 246 12.28 -11.69 -29.71
CA CYS A 246 10.84 -11.90 -29.63
C CYS A 246 10.06 -11.18 -30.75
N ILE A 247 10.44 -9.94 -31.06
CA ILE A 247 9.81 -9.15 -32.12
C ILE A 247 10.18 -9.71 -33.52
N SER A 248 11.47 -10.01 -33.74
CA SER A 248 11.98 -10.37 -35.07
C SER A 248 11.63 -11.80 -35.48
N PHE A 249 11.78 -12.77 -34.57
CA PHE A 249 11.58 -14.19 -34.88
C PHE A 249 10.20 -14.70 -34.50
N PHE A 250 9.72 -14.36 -33.31
CA PHE A 250 8.47 -14.90 -32.77
C PHE A 250 7.26 -14.00 -33.02
N ARG A 251 7.46 -12.78 -33.49
CA ARG A 251 6.40 -11.77 -33.70
C ARG A 251 5.52 -11.56 -32.46
N ILE A 252 6.09 -11.71 -31.26
CA ILE A 252 5.39 -11.53 -30.00
C ILE A 252 5.15 -10.04 -29.75
N ASN A 253 3.97 -9.70 -29.29
CA ASN A 253 3.64 -8.34 -28.89
C ASN A 253 4.25 -8.03 -27.51
N VAL A 254 5.40 -7.33 -27.50
CA VAL A 254 6.10 -6.95 -26.26
C VAL A 254 5.26 -6.04 -25.38
N PHE A 255 4.36 -5.22 -25.93
CA PHE A 255 3.45 -4.38 -25.13
C PHE A 255 2.50 -5.20 -24.27
N LYS A 256 2.09 -6.39 -24.74
CA LYS A 256 1.31 -7.30 -23.91
C LYS A 256 2.08 -7.73 -22.67
N ILE A 257 3.37 -8.04 -22.84
CA ILE A 257 4.24 -8.44 -21.73
C ILE A 257 4.39 -7.25 -20.73
N ILE A 258 4.63 -6.05 -21.25
CA ILE A 258 4.79 -4.84 -20.41
C ILE A 258 3.53 -4.57 -19.59
N ILE A 259 2.35 -4.61 -20.22
CA ILE A 259 1.08 -4.33 -19.52
C ILE A 259 0.79 -5.39 -18.46
N LEU A 260 1.00 -6.68 -18.76
CA LEU A 260 0.80 -7.73 -17.77
C LEU A 260 1.83 -7.67 -16.63
N ALA A 261 3.10 -7.36 -16.93
CA ALA A 261 4.12 -7.13 -15.92
C ALA A 261 3.78 -5.90 -15.06
N GLY A 262 3.26 -4.83 -15.67
CA GLY A 262 2.75 -3.66 -14.97
C GLY A 262 1.58 -3.98 -14.05
N THR A 263 0.60 -4.76 -14.52
CA THR A 263 -0.53 -5.25 -13.70
C THR A 263 -0.03 -6.07 -12.51
N PHE A 264 0.90 -7.00 -12.75
CA PHE A 264 1.54 -7.76 -11.68
C PHE A 264 2.24 -6.86 -10.66
N SER A 265 3.05 -5.93 -11.15
CA SER A 265 3.82 -5.02 -10.29
C SER A 265 2.95 -4.10 -9.45
N LEU A 266 1.89 -3.54 -10.04
CA LEU A 266 0.92 -2.71 -9.32
C LEU A 266 0.16 -3.53 -8.29
N ALA A 267 -0.30 -4.73 -8.63
CA ALA A 267 -0.98 -5.64 -7.70
C ALA A 267 -0.04 -6.08 -6.55
N PHE A 268 1.23 -6.34 -6.84
CA PHE A 268 2.26 -6.64 -5.86
C PHE A 268 2.50 -5.44 -4.92
N ALA A 269 2.65 -4.24 -5.47
CA ALA A 269 2.86 -3.02 -4.69
C ALA A 269 1.66 -2.70 -3.79
N PHE A 270 0.44 -2.83 -4.33
CA PHE A 270 -0.79 -2.72 -3.57
C PHE A 270 -0.78 -3.69 -2.38
N ALA A 271 -0.57 -4.97 -2.63
CA ALA A 271 -0.59 -5.96 -1.56
C ALA A 271 0.53 -5.75 -0.53
N GLY A 272 1.70 -5.29 -0.96
CA GLY A 272 2.82 -5.00 -0.06
C GLY A 272 2.63 -3.75 0.80
N ASN A 273 1.79 -2.81 0.37
CA ASN A 273 1.64 -1.50 0.99
C ASN A 273 0.24 -1.28 1.61
N ASP A 274 -0.81 -1.60 0.89
CA ASP A 274 -2.18 -1.22 1.26
C ASP A 274 -2.94 -2.32 2.02
N LEU A 275 -2.63 -3.61 1.79
CA LEU A 275 -3.24 -4.68 2.59
C LEU A 275 -2.90 -4.59 4.09
N VAL A 276 -1.76 -3.99 4.42
CA VAL A 276 -1.35 -3.78 5.80
C VAL A 276 -2.25 -2.77 6.51
N ASN A 277 -2.86 -1.84 5.80
CA ASN A 277 -3.78 -0.86 6.37
C ASN A 277 -5.00 -1.56 7.00
N PHE A 278 -5.56 -2.56 6.34
CA PHE A 278 -6.73 -3.31 6.82
C PHE A 278 -6.44 -4.20 8.03
N VAL A 279 -5.19 -4.66 8.17
CA VAL A 279 -4.79 -5.60 9.23
C VAL A 279 -3.99 -4.90 10.33
N GLY A 280 -3.39 -3.76 10.03
CA GLY A 280 -2.48 -3.03 10.92
C GLY A 280 -3.14 -2.57 12.22
N VAL A 281 -4.34 -2.01 12.14
CA VAL A 281 -5.10 -1.52 13.30
C VAL A 281 -5.54 -2.68 14.21
N PRO A 282 -6.15 -3.76 13.71
CA PRO A 282 -6.45 -4.95 14.53
C PRO A 282 -5.23 -5.58 15.20
N ILE A 283 -4.09 -5.64 14.50
CA ILE A 283 -2.85 -6.16 15.10
C ILE A 283 -2.31 -5.21 16.17
N ALA A 284 -2.38 -3.89 15.94
CA ALA A 284 -2.00 -2.91 16.97
C ALA A 284 -2.89 -3.01 18.22
N ALA A 285 -4.20 -3.24 18.03
CA ALA A 285 -5.12 -3.51 19.12
C ALA A 285 -4.76 -4.79 19.89
N TRP A 286 -4.43 -5.87 19.19
CA TRP A 286 -3.98 -7.12 19.78
C TRP A 286 -2.67 -6.96 20.56
N ASP A 287 -1.68 -6.24 20.01
CA ASP A 287 -0.41 -5.99 20.70
C ASP A 287 -0.62 -5.11 21.95
N SER A 288 -1.49 -4.11 21.86
CA SER A 288 -1.88 -3.28 23.00
C SER A 288 -2.54 -4.10 24.10
N PHE A 289 -3.40 -5.04 23.72
CA PHE A 289 -4.03 -5.97 24.68
C PHE A 289 -3.00 -6.89 25.35
N LYS A 290 -2.03 -7.42 24.61
CA LYS A 290 -0.96 -8.25 25.21
C LYS A 290 -0.14 -7.49 26.24
N ILE A 291 0.23 -6.24 25.92
CA ILE A 291 0.97 -5.37 26.84
C ILE A 291 0.15 -5.10 28.10
N TRP A 292 -1.13 -4.75 27.93
CA TRP A 292 -2.03 -4.48 29.04
C TRP A 292 -2.24 -5.72 29.92
N SER A 293 -2.50 -6.90 29.36
CA SER A 293 -2.71 -8.14 30.12
C SER A 293 -1.45 -8.58 30.87
N ALA A 294 -0.27 -8.42 30.26
CA ALA A 294 1.01 -8.68 30.89
C ALA A 294 1.26 -7.73 32.08
N ALA A 295 0.93 -6.46 31.95
CA ALA A 295 1.05 -5.49 33.04
C ALA A 295 0.11 -5.82 34.23
N GLN A 296 -1.11 -6.28 33.95
CA GLN A 296 -2.03 -6.74 35.01
C GLN A 296 -1.53 -8.01 35.74
N SER A 297 -0.98 -8.95 34.98
CA SER A 297 -0.44 -10.19 35.61
C SER A 297 0.76 -9.88 36.51
N LEU A 298 1.63 -8.94 36.12
CA LEU A 298 2.76 -8.47 36.96
C LEU A 298 2.28 -7.75 38.23
N SER A 299 1.21 -6.97 38.15
CA SER A 299 0.65 -6.29 39.35
C SER A 299 0.01 -7.26 40.34
N LEU A 300 -0.50 -8.41 39.88
CA LEU A 300 -1.06 -9.46 40.72
C LEU A 300 0.00 -10.32 41.43
N ILE A 301 1.24 -10.34 40.93
CA ILE A 301 2.35 -11.08 41.54
C ILE A 301 2.98 -10.30 42.69
N HIS A 302 2.74 -8.99 42.80
CA HIS A 302 3.27 -8.11 43.84
C HIS A 302 2.28 -7.83 45.00
N ILE A 303 1.11 -8.49 45.04
CA ILE A 303 0.19 -8.52 46.16
C ILE A 303 0.28 -9.89 46.88
#